data_c07606f32d9f49fca3e72b1aab599129
#
_entry.id   c07606f32d9f49fca3e72b1aab599129
#
_cell.length_a   1.000
_cell.length_b   1.000
_cell.length_c   1.000
_cell.angle_alpha   90.00
_cell.angle_beta   90.00
_cell.angle_gamma   90.00
#
_symmetry.space_group_name_H-M   'P 1'
#
loop_
_entity.id
_entity.type
_entity.pdbx_description
1 polymer ?
#
loop_
_entity_poly.entity_id
_entity_poly.type
_entity_poly.pdbx_seq_one_letter_code
_entity_poly.pdbx_strand_id
1 'polypeptide(L)'
;IELMIPGIKASFFLDPVTNYYSGQLLEYGTKVYKYRGYIHAKTMIIDDELCCVGSVNMDIRSLMVDDEVCGVFYENQLVQRYNKIYDHDISECDSYTWDAFRGRDRKERILESIFLPFAPLM
;
A
#
# COMPACT_ATOMS: atom_id res chain seq x y z
N ILE A 1 -5.48 -11.14 -2.22
CA ILE A 1 -5.02 -9.93 -1.49
C ILE A 1 -5.25 -8.73 -2.39
N GLU A 2 -5.71 -7.64 -1.80
CA GLU A 2 -5.88 -6.35 -2.44
C GLU A 2 -5.07 -5.31 -1.67
N LEU A 3 -4.39 -4.42 -2.37
CA LEU A 3 -3.54 -3.40 -1.79
C LEU A 3 -3.89 -2.04 -2.41
N MET A 4 -4.17 -1.06 -1.58
CA MET A 4 -4.37 0.32 -2.00
C MET A 4 -3.16 1.16 -1.58
N ILE A 5 -2.58 1.89 -2.54
CA ILE A 5 -1.43 2.77 -2.31
C ILE A 5 -1.74 4.19 -2.82
N PRO A 6 -1.00 5.21 -2.37
CA PRO A 6 -1.12 6.54 -2.94
C PRO A 6 -0.84 6.55 -4.45
N GLY A 7 -1.71 7.17 -5.23
CA GLY A 7 -1.55 7.32 -6.68
C GLY A 7 -0.91 8.65 -7.08
N ILE A 8 -0.90 9.64 -6.19
CA ILE A 8 -0.22 10.91 -6.39
C ILE A 8 1.23 10.82 -5.91
N LYS A 9 2.12 11.52 -6.58
CA LYS A 9 3.53 11.60 -6.15
C LYS A 9 3.62 12.42 -4.87
N ALA A 10 3.85 11.73 -3.76
CA ALA A 10 3.94 12.31 -2.43
C ALA A 10 5.41 12.47 -1.97
N SER A 11 6.30 11.61 -2.44
CA SER A 11 7.70 11.61 -2.03
C SER A 11 8.62 11.17 -3.16
N PHE A 12 9.67 11.95 -3.40
CA PHE A 12 10.70 11.61 -4.38
C PHE A 12 11.47 10.33 -4.02
N PHE A 13 11.57 10.02 -2.73
CA PHE A 13 12.32 8.86 -2.24
C PHE A 13 11.44 7.61 -2.07
N LEU A 14 10.24 7.79 -1.49
CA LEU A 14 9.36 6.67 -1.13
C LEU A 14 8.60 6.12 -2.33
N ASP A 15 8.15 6.99 -3.24
CA ASP A 15 7.31 6.56 -4.36
C ASP A 15 7.95 5.49 -5.25
N PRO A 16 9.26 5.60 -5.63
CA PRO A 16 9.92 4.55 -6.40
C PRO A 16 9.97 3.21 -5.66
N VAL A 17 10.24 3.24 -4.35
CA VAL A 17 10.32 2.05 -3.50
C VAL A 17 8.93 1.39 -3.34
N THR A 18 7.92 2.20 -3.06
CA THR A 18 6.52 1.74 -2.95
C THR A 18 6.04 1.12 -4.26
N ASN A 19 6.30 1.79 -5.39
CA ASN A 19 5.93 1.29 -6.71
C ASN A 19 6.64 -0.04 -7.05
N TYR A 20 7.91 -0.16 -6.68
CA TYR A 20 8.69 -1.38 -6.91
C TYR A 20 8.11 -2.55 -6.11
N TYR A 21 7.95 -2.43 -4.78
CA TYR A 21 7.43 -3.53 -3.96
C TYR A 21 5.98 -3.88 -4.30
N SER A 22 5.14 -2.87 -4.54
CA SER A 22 3.76 -3.11 -4.99
C SER A 22 3.71 -3.84 -6.33
N GLY A 23 4.62 -3.49 -7.24
CA GLY A 23 4.77 -4.18 -8.52
C GLY A 23 5.22 -5.64 -8.38
N GLN A 24 6.12 -5.93 -7.43
CA GLN A 24 6.52 -7.30 -7.12
C GLN A 24 5.33 -8.14 -6.63
N LEU A 25 4.45 -7.57 -5.82
CA LEU A 25 3.26 -8.26 -5.30
C LEU A 25 2.26 -8.67 -6.40
N LEU A 26 2.23 -7.96 -7.54
CA LEU A 26 1.41 -8.33 -8.69
C LEU A 26 1.77 -9.72 -9.25
N GLU A 27 3.04 -10.12 -9.18
CA GLU A 27 3.52 -11.44 -9.63
C GLU A 27 2.88 -12.58 -8.81
N TYR A 28 2.53 -12.29 -7.56
CA TYR A 28 1.89 -13.23 -6.64
C TYR A 28 0.36 -13.14 -6.64
N GLY A 29 -0.23 -12.44 -7.61
CA GLY A 29 -1.68 -12.34 -7.77
C GLY A 29 -2.35 -11.29 -6.87
N THR A 30 -1.58 -10.43 -6.20
CA THR A 30 -2.14 -9.28 -5.47
C THR A 30 -2.72 -8.28 -6.45
N LYS A 31 -3.93 -7.80 -6.20
CA LYS A 31 -4.49 -6.65 -6.91
C LYS A 31 -3.97 -5.38 -6.27
N VAL A 32 -3.41 -4.49 -7.06
CA VAL A 32 -2.87 -3.21 -6.58
C VAL A 32 -3.66 -2.06 -7.18
N TYR A 33 -4.10 -1.15 -6.33
CA TYR A 33 -4.89 0.01 -6.66
C TYR A 33 -4.16 1.29 -6.27
N LYS A 34 -4.09 2.26 -7.19
CA LYS A 34 -3.53 3.59 -6.96
C LYS A 34 -4.65 4.59 -6.73
N TYR A 35 -4.81 5.03 -5.50
CA TYR A 35 -5.82 6.01 -5.12
C TYR A 35 -5.51 7.37 -5.76
N ARG A 36 -6.49 8.00 -6.40
CA ARG A 36 -6.30 9.27 -7.14
C ARG A 36 -6.08 10.49 -6.25
N GLY A 37 -6.09 10.31 -4.95
CA GLY A 37 -5.84 11.36 -3.96
C GLY A 37 -4.68 11.01 -3.03
N TYR A 38 -4.55 11.80 -1.96
CA TYR A 38 -3.62 11.51 -0.87
C TYR A 38 -4.27 10.50 0.10
N ILE A 39 -3.56 9.43 0.40
CA ILE A 39 -3.97 8.45 1.40
C ILE A 39 -2.80 8.21 2.38
N HIS A 40 -3.11 8.27 3.67
CA HIS A 40 -2.16 8.00 4.75
C HIS A 40 -2.77 7.05 5.81
N ALA A 41 -3.80 6.32 5.42
CA ALA A 41 -4.43 5.31 6.26
C ALA A 41 -3.53 4.07 6.37
N LYS A 42 -3.45 3.52 7.58
CA LYS A 42 -2.83 2.23 7.86
C LYS A 42 -3.93 1.33 8.39
N THR A 43 -4.64 0.72 7.47
CA THR A 43 -5.81 -0.12 7.75
C THR A 43 -5.65 -1.45 7.03
N MET A 44 -5.93 -2.53 7.72
CA MET A 44 -5.97 -3.87 7.18
C MET A 44 -7.30 -4.52 7.54
N ILE A 45 -7.95 -5.12 6.56
CA ILE A 45 -9.17 -5.91 6.75
C ILE A 45 -8.83 -7.36 6.40
N ILE A 46 -9.19 -8.29 7.27
CA ILE A 46 -8.87 -9.71 7.09
C ILE A 46 -10.17 -10.52 7.15
N ASP A 47 -10.46 -11.20 6.03
CA ASP A 47 -11.56 -12.18 5.88
C ASP A 47 -12.94 -11.66 6.30
N ASP A 48 -13.17 -10.35 6.22
CA ASP A 48 -14.39 -9.68 6.68
C ASP A 48 -14.74 -9.92 8.17
N GLU A 49 -13.79 -10.43 8.96
CA GLU A 49 -13.96 -10.78 10.35
C GLU A 49 -13.28 -9.82 11.31
N LEU A 50 -12.18 -9.21 10.87
CA LEU A 50 -11.46 -8.23 11.70
C LEU A 50 -10.92 -7.07 10.87
N CYS A 51 -10.75 -5.92 11.51
CA CYS A 51 -9.95 -4.84 10.94
C CYS A 51 -8.92 -4.32 11.94
N CYS A 52 -7.75 -3.97 11.40
CA CYS A 52 -6.67 -3.32 12.12
C CYS A 52 -6.56 -1.88 11.65
N VAL A 53 -6.46 -0.95 12.59
CA VAL A 53 -6.26 0.48 12.29
C VAL A 53 -5.23 1.03 13.24
N GLY A 54 -4.19 1.67 12.72
CA GLY A 54 -3.13 2.16 13.56
C GLY A 54 -2.10 3.02 12.86
N SER A 55 -0.91 3.07 13.43
CA SER A 55 0.22 3.81 12.89
C SER A 55 1.16 2.94 12.02
N VAL A 56 1.01 1.61 12.06
CA VAL A 56 1.89 0.64 11.37
C VAL A 56 1.80 0.77 9.87
N ASN A 57 2.87 1.22 9.22
CA ASN A 57 3.00 1.12 7.77
C ASN A 57 3.40 -0.31 7.35
N MET A 58 3.09 -0.69 6.12
CA MET A 58 3.58 -1.94 5.52
C MET A 58 4.99 -1.74 4.93
N ASP A 59 5.91 -1.33 5.79
CA ASP A 59 7.33 -1.16 5.48
C ASP A 59 8.21 -1.86 6.53
N ILE A 60 9.48 -2.05 6.18
CA ILE A 60 10.42 -2.79 7.03
C ILE A 60 10.65 -2.05 8.36
N ARG A 61 10.70 -0.73 8.32
CA ARG A 61 10.97 0.09 9.49
C ARG A 61 9.84 0.00 10.51
N SER A 62 8.59 0.20 10.09
CA SER A 62 7.42 0.09 10.97
C SER A 62 7.22 -1.32 11.51
N LEU A 63 7.54 -2.36 10.73
CA LEU A 63 7.35 -3.75 11.14
C LEU A 63 8.46 -4.30 12.03
N MET A 64 9.68 -3.72 12.01
CA MET A 64 10.86 -4.32 12.64
C MET A 64 11.57 -3.41 13.64
N VAL A 65 11.36 -2.10 13.57
CA VAL A 65 12.22 -1.13 14.28
C VAL A 65 11.42 -0.13 15.11
N ASP A 66 10.34 0.44 14.55
CA ASP A 66 9.59 1.51 15.21
C ASP A 66 8.63 0.95 16.25
N ASP A 67 8.39 1.73 17.31
CA ASP A 67 7.31 1.48 18.25
C ASP A 67 6.00 1.99 17.67
N GLU A 68 5.11 1.07 17.36
CA GLU A 68 3.86 1.35 16.67
C GLU A 68 2.65 0.91 17.50
N VAL A 69 1.49 1.50 17.24
CA VAL A 69 0.25 1.11 17.89
C VAL A 69 -0.80 0.73 16.85
N CYS A 70 -1.48 -0.38 17.07
CA CYS A 70 -2.57 -0.84 16.23
C CYS A 70 -3.76 -1.29 17.09
N GLY A 71 -4.94 -0.75 16.82
CA GLY A 71 -6.20 -1.27 17.33
C GLY A 71 -6.71 -2.39 16.44
N VAL A 72 -7.07 -3.52 17.06
CA VAL A 72 -7.69 -4.65 16.36
C VAL A 72 -9.15 -4.75 16.77
N PHE A 73 -10.05 -4.75 15.80
CA PHE A 73 -11.49 -4.70 16.00
C PHE A 73 -12.14 -5.94 15.38
N TYR A 74 -12.96 -6.63 16.18
CA TYR A 74 -13.71 -7.82 15.79
C TYR A 74 -15.22 -7.56 15.71
N GLU A 75 -15.66 -6.34 15.99
CA GLU A 75 -17.07 -5.97 15.92
C GLU A 75 -17.54 -5.97 14.46
N ASN A 76 -18.47 -6.86 14.15
CA ASN A 76 -18.97 -7.06 12.79
C ASN A 76 -19.44 -5.76 12.13
N GLN A 77 -20.21 -4.92 12.84
CA GLN A 77 -20.71 -3.65 12.28
C GLN A 77 -19.56 -2.71 11.89
N LEU A 78 -18.51 -2.66 12.68
CA LEU A 78 -17.33 -1.84 12.40
C LEU A 78 -16.56 -2.38 11.20
N VAL A 79 -16.30 -3.69 11.17
CA VAL A 79 -15.62 -4.35 10.04
C VAL A 79 -16.38 -4.13 8.73
N GLN A 80 -17.70 -4.35 8.74
CA GLN A 80 -18.55 -4.11 7.56
C GLN A 80 -18.57 -2.63 7.11
N ARG A 81 -18.45 -1.70 8.06
CA ARG A 81 -18.31 -0.29 7.73
C ARG A 81 -16.98 0.02 7.04
N TYR A 82 -15.87 -0.57 7.50
CA TYR A 82 -14.57 -0.43 6.87
C TYR A 82 -14.53 -1.06 5.47
N ASN A 83 -15.16 -2.22 5.29
CA ASN A 83 -15.31 -2.83 3.97
C ASN A 83 -16.01 -1.89 2.99
N LYS A 84 -17.13 -1.30 3.38
CA LYS A 84 -17.85 -0.35 2.52
C LYS A 84 -17.04 0.89 2.17
N ILE A 85 -16.23 1.40 3.10
CA ILE A 85 -15.33 2.53 2.84
C ILE A 85 -14.25 2.08 1.84
N TYR A 86 -13.65 0.90 2.03
CA TYR A 86 -12.64 0.36 1.15
C TYR A 86 -13.17 0.15 -0.27
N ASP A 87 -14.35 -0.45 -0.41
CA ASP A 87 -15.02 -0.66 -1.70
C ASP A 87 -15.30 0.67 -2.42
N HIS A 88 -15.74 1.68 -1.66
CA HIS A 88 -15.94 3.02 -2.20
C HIS A 88 -14.62 3.61 -2.69
N ASP A 89 -13.56 3.55 -1.88
CA ASP A 89 -12.26 4.11 -2.20
C ASP A 89 -11.62 3.40 -3.41
N ILE A 90 -11.84 2.07 -3.58
CA ILE A 90 -11.42 1.35 -4.79
C ILE A 90 -12.03 1.96 -6.05
N SER A 91 -13.28 2.43 -5.99
CA SER A 91 -13.94 3.07 -7.14
C SER A 91 -13.24 4.35 -7.60
N GLU A 92 -12.48 4.99 -6.72
CA GLU A 92 -11.67 6.19 -6.96
C GLU A 92 -10.21 5.87 -7.33
N CYS A 93 -9.88 4.59 -7.51
CA CYS A 93 -8.52 4.14 -7.79
C CYS A 93 -8.32 3.81 -9.27
N ASP A 94 -7.07 3.90 -9.70
CA ASP A 94 -6.59 3.31 -10.94
C ASP A 94 -5.91 1.97 -10.65
N SER A 95 -6.25 0.93 -11.42
CA SER A 95 -5.60 -0.37 -11.27
C SER A 95 -4.14 -0.30 -11.71
N TYR A 96 -3.23 -0.74 -10.84
CA TYR A 96 -1.82 -0.90 -11.18
C TYR A 96 -1.59 -2.30 -11.71
N THR A 97 -1.30 -2.41 -12.99
CA THR A 97 -1.22 -3.69 -13.69
C THR A 97 0.23 -4.16 -13.86
N TRP A 98 0.40 -5.47 -14.10
CA TRP A 98 1.70 -6.05 -14.42
C TRP A 98 2.34 -5.41 -15.67
N ASP A 99 1.54 -5.10 -16.68
CA ASP A 99 2.05 -4.43 -17.90
C ASP A 99 2.53 -3.01 -17.59
N ALA A 100 1.80 -2.26 -16.75
CA ALA A 100 2.24 -0.95 -16.28
C ALA A 100 3.55 -1.06 -15.48
N PHE A 101 3.67 -2.05 -14.59
CA PHE A 101 4.89 -2.29 -13.83
C PHE A 101 6.08 -2.66 -14.74
N ARG A 102 5.90 -3.53 -15.70
CA ARG A 102 6.97 -3.90 -16.66
C ARG A 102 7.31 -2.78 -17.63
N GLY A 103 6.33 -1.99 -18.00
CA GLY A 103 6.46 -0.86 -18.92
C GLY A 103 7.06 0.41 -18.31
N ARG A 104 7.50 0.38 -17.03
CA ARG A 104 8.13 1.53 -16.37
C ARG A 104 9.29 2.07 -17.18
N ASP A 105 9.42 3.39 -17.22
CA ASP A 105 10.47 4.05 -17.96
C ASP A 105 11.87 3.81 -17.33
N ARG A 106 12.91 4.15 -18.08
CA ARG A 106 14.29 3.98 -17.63
C ARG A 106 14.62 4.84 -16.40
N LYS A 107 13.99 6.00 -16.27
CA LYS A 107 14.24 6.91 -15.14
C LYS A 107 13.67 6.34 -13.85
N GLU A 108 12.45 5.79 -13.91
CA GLU A 108 11.84 5.12 -12.76
C GLU A 108 12.71 3.96 -12.27
N ARG A 109 13.18 3.11 -13.17
CA ARG A 109 14.06 1.97 -12.82
C ARG A 109 15.40 2.41 -12.20
N ILE A 110 15.97 3.52 -12.66
CA ILE A 110 17.19 4.09 -12.08
C ILE A 110 16.91 4.59 -10.66
N LEU A 111 15.83 5.32 -10.45
CA LEU A 111 15.44 5.81 -9.12
C LEU A 111 15.17 4.67 -8.15
N GLU A 112 14.45 3.63 -8.59
CA GLU A 112 14.25 2.40 -7.82
C GLU A 112 15.61 1.80 -7.40
N SER A 113 16.54 1.61 -8.34
CA SER A 113 17.85 1.03 -8.06
C SER A 113 18.68 1.85 -7.08
N ILE A 114 18.52 3.18 -7.07
CA ILE A 114 19.21 4.08 -6.13
C ILE A 114 18.58 3.99 -4.73
N PHE A 115 17.24 3.95 -4.62
CA PHE A 115 16.56 4.07 -3.33
C PHE A 115 16.25 2.74 -2.65
N LEU A 116 16.14 1.63 -3.40
CA LEU A 116 15.87 0.31 -2.82
C LEU A 116 16.85 -0.12 -1.71
N PRO A 117 18.17 0.13 -1.79
CA PRO A 117 19.09 -0.20 -0.70
C PRO A 117 18.78 0.52 0.63
N PHE A 118 18.08 1.65 0.55
CA PHE A 118 17.69 2.45 1.73
C PHE A 118 16.30 2.11 2.25
N ALA A 119 15.56 1.23 1.59
CA ALA A 119 14.20 0.86 1.99
C ALA A 119 14.07 0.45 3.48
N PRO A 120 15.05 -0.25 4.10
CA PRO A 120 14.97 -0.57 5.54
C PRO A 120 15.09 0.64 6.48
N LEU A 121 15.47 1.80 5.96
CA LEU A 121 15.65 3.05 6.73
C LEU A 121 14.51 4.05 6.53
N MET A 122 13.56 3.74 5.64
CA MET A 122 12.46 4.61 5.20
C MET A 122 11.18 4.32 5.97
#